data_671df0c75c41303208870329d1d4a81d
#
_entry.id   671df0c75c41303208870329d1d4a81d
#
_cell.length_a   1.000
_cell.length_b   1.000
_cell.length_c   1.000
_cell.angle_alpha   90.00
_cell.angle_beta   90.00
_cell.angle_gamma   90.00
#
_symmetry.space_group_name_H-M   'P 1'
#
loop_
_entity.id
_entity.type
_entity.pdbx_description
1 polymer ?
#
loop_
_entity_poly.entity_id
_entity_poly.type
_entity_poly.pdbx_seq_one_letter_code
_entity_poly.pdbx_strand_id
1 'polypeptide(L)'
;MDYALENDAVILFDSAYESFVSDEELPRTIYCIEGAKKCAVEFCSLSKTAGFTGTRCGYTIVPKAIKSVSPDGREMSLNKMWNRRQTTKFNGVPYVVQRAAEAVFSPEGQKESKAMTACYMENARIISDTMNELGIRYTGGVNSPYIWFECPFGMDSWTFFDHMLEKAGVVGTPGAGFGKNGDRWFRLTAFNNKENTIEAMKRFRKLFE
;
A
#
# COMPACT_ATOMS: atom_id res chain seq x y z
N MET A 1 19.95 5.29 -3.72
CA MET A 1 20.86 4.20 -4.11
C MET A 1 22.26 4.42 -3.57
N ASP A 2 22.84 5.59 -3.76
CA ASP A 2 24.23 5.89 -3.40
C ASP A 2 24.54 5.56 -1.94
N TYR A 3 23.74 6.05 -1.01
CA TYR A 3 23.89 5.70 0.40
C TYR A 3 23.92 4.19 0.67
N ALA A 4 23.04 3.42 0.04
CA ALA A 4 22.99 1.98 0.26
C ALA A 4 24.23 1.27 -0.34
N LEU A 5 24.69 1.72 -1.50
CA LEU A 5 25.89 1.16 -2.14
C LEU A 5 27.18 1.52 -1.39
N GLU A 6 27.27 2.74 -0.85
CA GLU A 6 28.44 3.21 -0.09
C GLU A 6 28.55 2.58 1.30
N ASN A 7 27.42 2.16 1.87
CA ASN A 7 27.35 1.64 3.25
C ASN A 7 27.01 0.15 3.34
N ASP A 8 27.13 -0.61 2.23
CA ASP A 8 26.77 -2.04 2.16
C ASP A 8 25.37 -2.34 2.72
N ALA A 9 24.44 -1.38 2.59
CA ALA A 9 23.07 -1.50 3.07
C ALA A 9 22.15 -2.12 2.02
N VAL A 10 21.11 -2.82 2.46
CA VAL A 10 20.05 -3.38 1.61
C VAL A 10 18.78 -2.58 1.77
N ILE A 11 18.23 -2.11 0.67
CA ILE A 11 16.92 -1.46 0.63
C ILE A 11 15.84 -2.54 0.56
N LEU A 12 14.91 -2.51 1.50
CA LEU A 12 13.68 -3.30 1.47
C LEU A 12 12.57 -2.41 0.93
N PHE A 13 12.21 -2.60 -0.34
CA PHE A 13 11.23 -1.78 -1.04
C PHE A 13 9.86 -2.47 -1.08
N ASP A 14 8.90 -1.94 -0.33
CA ASP A 14 7.52 -2.42 -0.33
C ASP A 14 6.72 -1.73 -1.44
N SER A 15 6.39 -2.47 -2.50
CA SER A 15 5.62 -2.00 -3.66
C SER A 15 4.18 -2.54 -3.69
N ALA A 16 3.60 -2.86 -2.51
CA ALA A 16 2.27 -3.43 -2.42
C ALA A 16 1.14 -2.56 -3.00
N TYR A 17 1.39 -1.28 -3.24
CA TYR A 17 0.45 -0.30 -3.79
C TYR A 17 0.88 0.26 -5.15
N GLU A 18 1.82 -0.34 -5.85
CA GLU A 18 2.35 0.15 -7.13
C GLU A 18 1.25 0.37 -8.19
N SER A 19 0.20 -0.46 -8.18
CA SER A 19 -0.91 -0.37 -9.13
C SER A 19 -1.77 0.90 -8.98
N PHE A 20 -1.65 1.60 -7.85
CA PHE A 20 -2.35 2.87 -7.59
C PHE A 20 -1.54 4.09 -8.03
N VAL A 21 -0.28 3.92 -8.39
CA VAL A 21 0.54 5.02 -8.93
C VAL A 21 0.05 5.36 -10.32
N SER A 22 -0.59 6.52 -10.46
CA SER A 22 -1.13 7.04 -11.71
C SER A 22 -0.19 7.99 -12.44
N ASP A 23 0.76 8.57 -11.72
CA ASP A 23 1.78 9.46 -12.26
C ASP A 23 2.82 8.65 -13.04
N GLU A 24 2.96 8.93 -14.34
CA GLU A 24 3.89 8.24 -15.22
C GLU A 24 5.37 8.57 -14.96
N GLU A 25 5.65 9.70 -14.29
CA GLU A 25 7.01 10.09 -13.89
C GLU A 25 7.49 9.33 -12.66
N LEU A 26 6.58 8.74 -11.89
CA LEU A 26 6.94 7.96 -10.69
C LEU A 26 7.26 6.50 -11.04
N PRO A 27 8.39 5.97 -10.56
CA PRO A 27 8.74 4.58 -10.80
C PRO A 27 7.81 3.66 -10.01
N ARG A 28 7.25 2.64 -10.69
CA ARG A 28 6.44 1.59 -10.06
C ARG A 28 7.25 0.46 -9.47
N THR A 29 8.51 0.36 -9.86
CA THR A 29 9.48 -0.61 -9.33
C THR A 29 10.79 0.11 -9.02
N ILE A 30 11.46 -0.31 -7.95
CA ILE A 30 12.75 0.25 -7.59
C ILE A 30 13.81 -0.05 -8.66
N TYR A 31 13.60 -1.07 -9.49
CA TYR A 31 14.57 -1.47 -10.52
C TYR A 31 14.61 -0.56 -11.76
N CYS A 32 13.76 0.46 -11.83
CA CYS A 32 13.92 1.59 -12.75
C CYS A 32 15.11 2.48 -12.38
N ILE A 33 15.60 2.39 -11.14
CA ILE A 33 16.71 3.21 -10.64
C ILE A 33 18.02 2.45 -10.84
N GLU A 34 19.00 3.12 -11.43
CA GLU A 34 20.33 2.54 -11.63
C GLU A 34 20.97 2.13 -10.29
N GLY A 35 21.64 0.98 -10.26
CA GLY A 35 22.24 0.43 -9.05
C GLY A 35 21.31 -0.42 -8.19
N ALA A 36 19.97 -0.29 -8.31
CA ALA A 36 19.01 -0.99 -7.46
C ALA A 36 19.19 -2.51 -7.43
N LYS A 37 19.54 -3.14 -8.55
CA LYS A 37 19.79 -4.58 -8.62
C LYS A 37 20.96 -5.06 -7.76
N LYS A 38 21.81 -4.15 -7.29
CA LYS A 38 22.96 -4.46 -6.43
C LYS A 38 22.64 -4.34 -4.94
N CYS A 39 21.58 -3.59 -4.56
CA CYS A 39 21.33 -3.27 -3.16
C CYS A 39 19.82 -3.25 -2.77
N ALA A 40 18.89 -3.62 -3.65
CA ALA A 40 17.47 -3.56 -3.31
C ALA A 40 16.74 -4.91 -3.49
N VAL A 41 15.88 -5.23 -2.52
CA VAL A 41 14.90 -6.32 -2.56
C VAL A 41 13.53 -5.69 -2.65
N GLU A 42 12.69 -6.14 -3.59
CA GLU A 42 11.33 -5.62 -3.78
C GLU A 42 10.29 -6.63 -3.35
N PHE A 43 9.30 -6.15 -2.59
CA PHE A 43 8.15 -6.93 -2.12
C PHE A 43 6.90 -6.49 -2.86
N CYS A 44 6.27 -7.41 -3.58
CA CYS A 44 5.08 -7.17 -4.37
C CYS A 44 3.88 -7.94 -3.79
N SER A 45 2.69 -7.38 -3.90
CA SER A 45 1.48 -7.99 -3.38
C SER A 45 0.33 -7.91 -4.36
N LEU A 46 -0.36 -9.02 -4.58
CA LEU A 46 -1.60 -9.05 -5.36
C LEU A 46 -2.83 -8.70 -4.51
N SER A 47 -2.66 -8.52 -3.20
CA SER A 47 -3.76 -8.20 -2.29
C SER A 47 -4.52 -6.95 -2.70
N LYS A 48 -3.80 -5.91 -3.15
CA LYS A 48 -4.38 -4.61 -3.52
C LYS A 48 -4.51 -4.44 -5.02
N THR A 49 -3.58 -5.02 -5.78
CA THR A 49 -3.56 -4.96 -7.25
C THR A 49 -4.70 -5.75 -7.89
N ALA A 50 -5.05 -6.91 -7.32
CA ALA A 50 -6.00 -7.86 -7.93
C ALA A 50 -6.98 -8.49 -6.93
N GLY A 51 -7.23 -7.85 -5.79
CA GLY A 51 -8.21 -8.33 -4.82
C GLY A 51 -7.83 -9.60 -4.05
N PHE A 52 -6.56 -10.00 -4.03
CA PHE A 52 -6.06 -11.23 -3.36
C PHE A 52 -5.93 -11.11 -1.83
N THR A 53 -6.60 -10.14 -1.21
CA THR A 53 -6.52 -9.93 0.25
C THR A 53 -6.91 -11.18 1.04
N GLY A 54 -7.97 -11.89 0.64
CA GLY A 54 -8.40 -13.16 1.26
C GLY A 54 -7.65 -14.38 0.74
N THR A 55 -7.16 -14.33 -0.49
CA THR A 55 -6.48 -15.45 -1.18
C THR A 55 -5.02 -15.58 -0.79
N ARG A 56 -4.38 -14.50 -0.34
CA ARG A 56 -3.00 -14.45 0.19
C ARG A 56 -1.93 -14.78 -0.83
N CYS A 57 -1.65 -13.87 -1.77
CA CYS A 57 -0.55 -14.03 -2.71
C CYS A 57 0.27 -12.75 -2.84
N GLY A 58 1.56 -12.92 -2.84
CA GLY A 58 2.57 -11.90 -3.11
C GLY A 58 3.85 -12.57 -3.56
N TYR A 59 4.80 -11.80 -4.03
CA TYR A 59 6.11 -12.30 -4.43
C TYR A 59 7.22 -11.33 -4.05
N THR A 60 8.44 -11.86 -3.95
CA THR A 60 9.62 -11.08 -3.59
C THR A 60 10.65 -11.21 -4.70
N ILE A 61 11.19 -10.10 -5.15
CA ILE A 61 12.27 -10.06 -6.13
C ILE A 61 13.58 -9.85 -5.38
N VAL A 62 14.45 -10.85 -5.43
CA VAL A 62 15.79 -10.81 -4.84
C VAL A 62 16.81 -10.95 -5.96
N PRO A 63 17.44 -9.88 -6.44
CA PRO A 63 18.44 -9.93 -7.51
C PRO A 63 19.63 -10.83 -7.16
N LYS A 64 20.13 -11.56 -8.17
CA LYS A 64 21.32 -12.42 -7.99
C LYS A 64 22.61 -11.63 -7.71
N ALA A 65 22.60 -10.34 -8.05
CA ALA A 65 23.76 -9.45 -7.85
C ALA A 65 23.96 -9.05 -6.38
N ILE A 66 22.92 -9.17 -5.53
CA ILE A 66 23.04 -8.80 -4.12
C ILE A 66 23.86 -9.86 -3.40
N LYS A 67 24.91 -9.40 -2.78
CA LYS A 67 25.82 -10.21 -1.98
C LYS A 67 25.79 -9.76 -0.52
N SER A 68 26.18 -10.63 0.36
CA SER A 68 26.35 -10.38 1.79
C SER A 68 27.64 -11.04 2.24
N VAL A 69 28.20 -10.60 3.35
CA VAL A 69 29.38 -11.20 3.95
C VAL A 69 28.97 -11.84 5.27
N SER A 70 29.30 -13.12 5.45
CA SER A 70 29.07 -13.82 6.70
C SER A 70 30.05 -13.37 7.79
N PRO A 71 29.78 -13.60 9.10
CA PRO A 71 30.67 -13.20 10.16
C PRO A 71 32.12 -13.74 10.06
N ASP A 72 32.31 -14.85 9.34
CA ASP A 72 33.64 -15.45 9.08
C ASP A 72 34.27 -14.94 7.76
N GLY A 73 33.73 -13.86 7.17
CA GLY A 73 34.28 -13.20 6.00
C GLY A 73 33.96 -13.83 4.64
N ARG A 74 33.12 -14.87 4.58
CA ARG A 74 32.75 -15.50 3.31
C ARG A 74 31.67 -14.71 2.57
N GLU A 75 31.88 -14.49 1.28
CA GLU A 75 30.85 -13.91 0.42
C GLU A 75 29.70 -14.92 0.21
N MET A 76 28.48 -14.43 0.39
CA MET A 76 27.25 -15.22 0.26
C MET A 76 26.28 -14.51 -0.70
N SER A 77 25.53 -15.31 -1.50
CA SER A 77 24.47 -14.80 -2.35
C SER A 77 23.17 -14.68 -1.57
N LEU A 78 22.66 -13.45 -1.40
CA LEU A 78 21.36 -13.23 -0.75
C LEU A 78 20.21 -13.96 -1.49
N ASN A 79 20.25 -13.98 -2.82
CA ASN A 79 19.27 -14.71 -3.64
C ASN A 79 19.27 -16.22 -3.32
N LYS A 80 20.44 -16.86 -3.23
CA LYS A 80 20.52 -18.31 -2.90
C LYS A 80 20.04 -18.57 -1.49
N MET A 81 20.36 -17.71 -0.52
CA MET A 81 19.90 -17.83 0.87
C MET A 81 18.39 -17.68 0.96
N TRP A 82 17.83 -16.67 0.29
CA TRP A 82 16.38 -16.44 0.24
C TRP A 82 15.65 -17.64 -0.40
N ASN A 83 16.12 -18.11 -1.55
CA ASN A 83 15.54 -19.27 -2.22
C ASN A 83 15.57 -20.52 -1.32
N ARG A 84 16.68 -20.77 -0.65
CA ARG A 84 16.80 -21.89 0.29
C ARG A 84 15.81 -21.76 1.45
N ARG A 85 15.67 -20.57 2.02
CA ARG A 85 14.72 -20.30 3.10
C ARG A 85 13.28 -20.50 2.62
N GLN A 86 12.92 -19.93 1.49
CA GLN A 86 11.58 -20.00 0.91
C GLN A 86 11.17 -21.46 0.64
N THR A 87 12.02 -22.22 -0.03
CA THR A 87 11.74 -23.61 -0.40
C THR A 87 11.79 -24.59 0.77
N THR A 88 12.33 -24.21 1.92
CA THR A 88 12.42 -25.05 3.10
C THR A 88 11.35 -24.72 4.15
N LYS A 89 11.02 -23.43 4.32
CA LYS A 89 10.14 -22.95 5.39
C LYS A 89 8.68 -22.81 4.95
N PHE A 90 8.42 -22.55 3.67
CA PHE A 90 7.09 -22.20 3.20
C PHE A 90 6.64 -22.99 1.96
N ASN A 91 7.51 -23.22 0.98
CA ASN A 91 7.24 -23.84 -0.33
C ASN A 91 6.35 -23.06 -1.29
N GLY A 92 5.80 -21.94 -0.88
CA GLY A 92 4.91 -21.08 -1.68
C GLY A 92 3.43 -21.24 -1.32
N VAL A 93 2.60 -20.38 -1.91
CA VAL A 93 1.14 -20.44 -1.75
C VAL A 93 0.55 -21.66 -2.49
N PRO A 94 -0.69 -22.08 -2.19
CA PRO A 94 -1.33 -23.21 -2.88
C PRO A 94 -1.29 -23.07 -4.41
N TYR A 95 -1.13 -24.17 -5.14
CA TYR A 95 -0.97 -24.16 -6.59
C TYR A 95 -2.13 -23.46 -7.32
N VAL A 96 -3.37 -23.67 -6.88
CA VAL A 96 -4.55 -22.98 -7.44
C VAL A 96 -4.44 -21.45 -7.31
N VAL A 97 -3.88 -20.96 -6.20
CA VAL A 97 -3.65 -19.52 -5.99
C VAL A 97 -2.54 -19.00 -6.90
N GLN A 98 -1.49 -19.81 -7.16
CA GLN A 98 -0.43 -19.46 -8.10
C GLN A 98 -0.96 -19.36 -9.54
N ARG A 99 -1.86 -20.28 -9.95
CA ARG A 99 -2.52 -20.21 -11.26
C ARG A 99 -3.43 -18.99 -11.39
N ALA A 100 -4.16 -18.64 -10.35
CA ALA A 100 -4.95 -17.41 -10.31
C ALA A 100 -4.05 -16.16 -10.39
N ALA A 101 -2.91 -16.16 -9.69
CA ALA A 101 -1.93 -15.09 -9.75
C ALA A 101 -1.32 -14.94 -11.16
N GLU A 102 -1.03 -16.04 -11.84
CA GLU A 102 -0.57 -16.02 -13.23
C GLU A 102 -1.59 -15.36 -14.16
N ALA A 103 -2.88 -15.65 -13.98
CA ALA A 103 -3.95 -15.05 -14.76
C ALA A 103 -4.03 -13.52 -14.61
N VAL A 104 -3.65 -12.96 -13.46
CA VAL A 104 -3.56 -11.50 -13.23
C VAL A 104 -2.63 -10.82 -14.23
N PHE A 105 -1.57 -11.51 -14.66
CA PHE A 105 -0.57 -10.97 -15.60
C PHE A 105 -0.94 -11.19 -17.07
N SER A 106 -2.06 -11.86 -17.37
CA SER A 106 -2.60 -11.92 -18.73
C SER A 106 -3.14 -10.54 -19.17
N PRO A 107 -3.31 -10.28 -20.48
CA PRO A 107 -3.92 -9.04 -20.96
C PRO A 107 -5.29 -8.76 -20.33
N GLU A 108 -6.13 -9.79 -20.21
CA GLU A 108 -7.46 -9.71 -19.60
C GLU A 108 -7.36 -9.42 -18.10
N GLY A 109 -6.52 -10.15 -17.36
CA GLY A 109 -6.30 -9.95 -15.94
C GLY A 109 -5.76 -8.56 -15.61
N GLN A 110 -4.85 -8.04 -16.41
CA GLN A 110 -4.37 -6.66 -16.28
C GLN A 110 -5.46 -5.63 -16.54
N LYS A 111 -6.33 -5.86 -17.52
CA LYS A 111 -7.47 -4.99 -17.80
C LYS A 111 -8.45 -4.95 -16.63
N GLU A 112 -8.80 -6.11 -16.08
CA GLU A 112 -9.70 -6.22 -14.93
C GLU A 112 -9.09 -5.58 -13.67
N SER A 113 -7.81 -5.83 -13.38
CA SER A 113 -7.11 -5.24 -12.26
C SER A 113 -7.04 -3.71 -12.34
N LYS A 114 -6.78 -3.17 -13.53
CA LYS A 114 -6.80 -1.72 -13.78
C LYS A 114 -8.19 -1.11 -13.58
N ALA A 115 -9.24 -1.79 -14.05
CA ALA A 115 -10.61 -1.34 -13.85
C ALA A 115 -10.99 -1.31 -12.36
N MET A 116 -10.62 -2.34 -11.61
CA MET A 116 -10.83 -2.39 -10.16
C MET A 116 -10.07 -1.27 -9.44
N THR A 117 -8.79 -1.05 -9.76
CA THR A 117 -7.99 0.04 -9.18
C THR A 117 -8.60 1.40 -9.50
N ALA A 118 -9.09 1.61 -10.73
CA ALA A 118 -9.77 2.85 -11.13
C ALA A 118 -11.02 3.12 -10.29
N CYS A 119 -11.82 2.10 -9.97
CA CYS A 119 -12.97 2.24 -9.07
C CYS A 119 -12.54 2.72 -7.66
N TYR A 120 -11.47 2.15 -7.11
CA TYR A 120 -10.97 2.60 -5.82
C TYR A 120 -10.43 4.04 -5.88
N MET A 121 -9.75 4.42 -6.96
CA MET A 121 -9.26 5.79 -7.11
C MET A 121 -10.40 6.80 -7.32
N GLU A 122 -11.52 6.39 -7.91
CA GLU A 122 -12.73 7.22 -7.94
C GLU A 122 -13.30 7.43 -6.55
N ASN A 123 -13.35 6.39 -5.71
CA ASN A 123 -13.72 6.51 -4.29
C ASN A 123 -12.77 7.45 -3.53
N ALA A 124 -11.47 7.33 -3.77
CA ALA A 124 -10.49 8.23 -3.17
C ALA A 124 -10.76 9.69 -3.53
N ARG A 125 -11.12 9.97 -4.80
CA ARG A 125 -11.50 11.31 -5.25
C ARG A 125 -12.75 11.82 -4.55
N ILE A 126 -13.79 11.00 -4.40
CA ILE A 126 -15.02 11.38 -3.67
C ILE A 126 -14.70 11.79 -2.23
N ILE A 127 -13.80 11.05 -1.56
CA ILE A 127 -13.36 11.39 -0.19
C ILE A 127 -12.55 12.70 -0.20
N SER A 128 -11.59 12.83 -1.11
CA SER A 128 -10.74 14.03 -1.23
C SER A 128 -11.55 15.29 -1.55
N ASP A 129 -12.53 15.19 -2.47
CA ASP A 129 -13.43 16.29 -2.80
C ASP A 129 -14.21 16.75 -1.56
N THR A 130 -14.65 15.80 -0.72
CA THR A 130 -15.32 16.12 0.56
C THR A 130 -14.39 16.85 1.53
N MET A 131 -13.11 16.44 1.62
CA MET A 131 -12.13 17.13 2.46
C MET A 131 -11.91 18.57 1.97
N ASN A 132 -11.81 18.77 0.66
CA ASN A 132 -11.67 20.09 0.05
C ASN A 132 -12.89 20.98 0.31
N GLU A 133 -14.11 20.46 0.13
CA GLU A 133 -15.36 21.19 0.39
C GLU A 133 -15.45 21.69 1.85
N LEU A 134 -14.99 20.86 2.79
CA LEU A 134 -15.03 21.17 4.22
C LEU A 134 -13.79 21.94 4.72
N GLY A 135 -12.83 22.25 3.86
CA GLY A 135 -11.60 22.93 4.23
C GLY A 135 -10.69 22.13 5.16
N ILE A 136 -10.79 20.78 5.14
CA ILE A 136 -10.00 19.90 5.97
C ILE A 136 -8.64 19.67 5.30
N ARG A 137 -7.57 19.86 6.05
CA ARG A 137 -6.20 19.55 5.59
C ARG A 137 -6.01 18.04 5.45
N TYR A 138 -5.55 17.60 4.28
CA TYR A 138 -5.29 16.17 4.04
C TYR A 138 -4.12 15.95 3.08
N THR A 139 -3.70 14.69 2.97
CA THR A 139 -2.77 14.17 1.96
C THR A 139 -3.20 12.77 1.52
N GLY A 140 -2.68 12.30 0.40
CA GLY A 140 -3.06 11.02 -0.22
C GLY A 140 -4.19 11.16 -1.24
N GLY A 141 -4.75 10.03 -1.69
CA GLY A 141 -5.86 10.00 -2.65
C GLY A 141 -5.48 10.23 -4.12
N VAL A 142 -4.19 10.41 -4.47
CA VAL A 142 -3.70 10.59 -5.85
C VAL A 142 -2.99 9.33 -6.35
N ASN A 143 -1.92 8.92 -5.67
CA ASN A 143 -1.16 7.70 -5.96
C ASN A 143 -1.33 6.65 -4.84
N SER A 144 -2.41 6.76 -4.08
CA SER A 144 -2.73 5.92 -2.94
C SER A 144 -4.24 5.89 -2.70
N PRO A 145 -4.81 4.74 -2.33
CA PRO A 145 -6.23 4.62 -1.98
C PRO A 145 -6.54 5.09 -0.56
N TYR A 146 -5.59 5.73 0.11
CA TYR A 146 -5.75 6.24 1.48
C TYR A 146 -5.76 7.75 1.49
N ILE A 147 -6.62 8.31 2.33
CA ILE A 147 -6.71 9.72 2.64
C ILE A 147 -6.36 9.90 4.11
N TRP A 148 -5.30 10.65 4.37
CA TRP A 148 -4.80 10.98 5.68
C TRP A 148 -5.09 12.43 5.95
N PHE A 149 -5.97 12.73 6.94
CA PHE A 149 -6.47 14.05 7.19
C PHE A 149 -6.37 14.46 8.65
N GLU A 150 -6.30 15.76 8.91
CA GLU A 150 -6.28 16.32 10.25
C GLU A 150 -7.67 16.20 10.89
N CYS A 151 -7.72 15.70 12.15
CA CYS A 151 -8.98 15.56 12.87
C CYS A 151 -9.67 16.91 13.05
N PRO A 152 -10.93 17.07 12.60
CA PRO A 152 -11.69 18.28 12.78
C PRO A 152 -11.97 18.62 14.25
N PHE A 153 -12.48 19.81 14.51
CA PHE A 153 -12.96 20.27 15.82
C PHE A 153 -11.89 20.29 16.92
N GLY A 154 -10.62 20.24 16.56
CA GLY A 154 -9.52 20.18 17.53
C GLY A 154 -9.41 18.87 18.33
N MET A 155 -10.13 17.85 17.90
CA MET A 155 -10.16 16.53 18.56
C MET A 155 -8.85 15.77 18.34
N ASP A 156 -8.46 14.91 19.30
CA ASP A 156 -7.52 13.83 19.07
C ASP A 156 -8.17 12.71 18.23
N SER A 157 -7.36 11.78 17.75
CA SER A 157 -7.82 10.78 16.78
C SER A 157 -8.80 9.74 17.36
N TRP A 158 -8.72 9.44 18.66
CA TRP A 158 -9.65 8.51 19.29
C TRP A 158 -10.98 9.18 19.62
N THR A 159 -10.94 10.40 20.14
CA THR A 159 -12.16 11.22 20.36
C THR A 159 -12.89 11.44 19.03
N PHE A 160 -12.15 11.69 17.94
CA PHE A 160 -12.75 11.82 16.62
C PHE A 160 -13.30 10.50 16.09
N PHE A 161 -12.65 9.37 16.37
CA PHE A 161 -13.17 8.04 16.02
C PHE A 161 -14.55 7.80 16.64
N ASP A 162 -14.67 8.01 17.95
CA ASP A 162 -15.95 7.84 18.68
C ASP A 162 -17.02 8.79 18.14
N HIS A 163 -16.66 10.06 17.92
CA HIS A 163 -17.57 11.07 17.36
C HIS A 163 -18.08 10.66 15.96
N MET A 164 -17.20 10.22 15.08
CA MET A 164 -17.55 9.79 13.72
C MET A 164 -18.40 8.51 13.72
N LEU A 165 -18.08 7.57 14.59
CA LEU A 165 -18.84 6.34 14.73
C LEU A 165 -20.26 6.62 15.26
N GLU A 166 -20.40 7.38 16.35
CA GLU A 166 -21.66 7.65 17.00
C GLU A 166 -22.60 8.56 16.18
N LYS A 167 -22.04 9.59 15.54
CA LYS A 167 -22.84 10.61 14.83
C LYS A 167 -23.06 10.32 13.35
N ALA A 168 -22.09 9.69 12.70
CA ALA A 168 -22.16 9.39 11.27
C ALA A 168 -22.29 7.90 10.94
N GLY A 169 -22.01 7.01 11.86
CA GLY A 169 -21.96 5.56 11.60
C GLY A 169 -20.88 5.19 10.58
N VAL A 170 -19.78 5.94 10.57
CA VAL A 170 -18.65 5.73 9.67
C VAL A 170 -17.41 5.32 10.48
N VAL A 171 -16.71 4.32 10.01
CA VAL A 171 -15.50 3.79 10.65
C VAL A 171 -14.28 4.10 9.81
N GLY A 172 -13.24 4.62 10.44
CA GLY A 172 -11.93 4.82 9.85
C GLY A 172 -10.82 4.40 10.81
N THR A 173 -9.60 4.84 10.60
CA THR A 173 -8.46 4.45 11.43
C THR A 173 -7.89 5.64 12.17
N PRO A 174 -7.91 5.65 13.53
CA PRO A 174 -7.27 6.69 14.32
C PRO A 174 -5.76 6.76 14.03
N GLY A 175 -5.25 7.97 13.84
CA GLY A 175 -3.85 8.18 13.52
C GLY A 175 -2.90 7.82 14.65
N ALA A 176 -3.33 7.86 15.91
CA ALA A 176 -2.57 7.37 17.07
C ALA A 176 -2.10 5.91 16.89
N GLY A 177 -2.85 5.09 16.14
CA GLY A 177 -2.46 3.72 15.79
C GLY A 177 -1.18 3.62 14.93
N PHE A 178 -0.72 4.73 14.33
CA PHE A 178 0.52 4.84 13.55
C PHE A 178 1.66 5.50 14.33
N GLY A 179 1.47 5.80 15.59
CA GLY A 179 2.44 6.43 16.49
C GLY A 179 2.00 7.82 16.96
N LYS A 180 2.74 8.36 17.93
CA LYS A 180 2.41 9.62 18.63
C LYS A 180 2.19 10.84 17.71
N ASN A 181 2.88 10.89 16.58
CA ASN A 181 2.75 12.00 15.63
C ASN A 181 1.43 11.94 14.85
N GLY A 182 0.72 10.81 14.88
CA GLY A 182 -0.58 10.61 14.25
C GLY A 182 -1.77 10.97 15.14
N ASP A 183 -1.57 11.39 16.40
CA ASP A 183 -2.63 11.56 17.38
C ASP A 183 -3.73 12.56 16.98
N ARG A 184 -3.41 13.53 16.14
CA ARG A 184 -4.36 14.51 15.58
C ARG A 184 -4.75 14.24 14.14
N TRP A 185 -4.49 13.03 13.64
CA TRP A 185 -4.74 12.63 12.27
C TRP A 185 -5.66 11.42 12.20
N PHE A 186 -6.32 11.26 11.07
CA PHE A 186 -7.22 10.15 10.83
C PHE A 186 -7.07 9.61 9.41
N ARG A 187 -7.27 8.32 9.22
CA ARG A 187 -7.18 7.70 7.91
C ARG A 187 -8.53 7.14 7.46
N LEU A 188 -8.97 7.56 6.28
CA LEU A 188 -9.99 6.87 5.51
C LEU A 188 -9.37 6.05 4.40
N THR A 189 -10.09 5.04 3.95
CA THR A 189 -9.69 4.15 2.85
C THR A 189 -10.75 4.16 1.76
N ALA A 190 -10.29 4.07 0.51
CA ALA A 190 -11.14 3.97 -0.68
C ALA A 190 -11.58 2.53 -1.01
N PHE A 191 -11.16 1.53 -0.21
CA PHE A 191 -11.51 0.12 -0.41
C PHE A 191 -12.96 -0.18 0.00
N ASN A 192 -13.91 0.27 -0.82
CA ASN A 192 -15.34 0.01 -0.66
C ASN A 192 -16.01 0.10 -2.04
N ASN A 193 -17.31 -0.18 -2.13
CA ASN A 193 -18.09 0.17 -3.30
C ASN A 193 -18.38 1.68 -3.34
N LYS A 194 -18.74 2.19 -4.51
CA LYS A 194 -18.96 3.62 -4.73
C LYS A 194 -20.15 4.17 -3.94
N GLU A 195 -21.23 3.41 -3.89
CA GLU A 195 -22.47 3.79 -3.22
C GLU A 195 -22.27 4.01 -1.72
N ASN A 196 -21.57 3.08 -1.07
CA ASN A 196 -21.22 3.19 0.35
C ASN A 196 -20.26 4.36 0.60
N THR A 197 -19.32 4.62 -0.30
CA THR A 197 -18.40 5.76 -0.18
C THR A 197 -19.16 7.09 -0.27
N ILE A 198 -20.09 7.22 -1.22
CA ILE A 198 -20.93 8.42 -1.35
C ILE A 198 -21.79 8.61 -0.09
N GLU A 199 -22.43 7.56 0.40
CA GLU A 199 -23.25 7.63 1.60
C GLU A 199 -22.41 7.97 2.84
N ALA A 200 -21.23 7.37 2.99
CA ALA A 200 -20.33 7.70 4.08
C ALA A 200 -19.94 9.19 4.07
N MET A 201 -19.58 9.73 2.89
CA MET A 201 -19.22 11.15 2.77
C MET A 201 -20.42 12.08 2.95
N LYS A 202 -21.63 11.68 2.57
CA LYS A 202 -22.85 12.40 2.89
C LYS A 202 -23.09 12.49 4.41
N ARG A 203 -22.88 11.39 5.14
CA ARG A 203 -23.00 11.38 6.61
C ARG A 203 -21.86 12.17 7.28
N PHE A 204 -20.67 12.08 6.73
CA PHE A 204 -19.51 12.84 7.22
C PHE A 204 -19.76 14.36 7.15
N ARG A 205 -20.33 14.86 6.03
CA ARG A 205 -20.68 16.29 5.90
C ARG A 205 -21.63 16.79 7.00
N LYS A 206 -22.57 15.96 7.43
CA LYS A 206 -23.53 16.30 8.49
C LYS A 206 -22.89 16.53 9.86
N LEU A 207 -21.63 16.13 10.07
CA LEU A 207 -20.90 16.44 11.30
C LEU A 207 -20.55 17.94 11.38
N PHE A 208 -20.66 18.68 10.28
CA PHE A 208 -20.28 20.09 10.15
C PHE A 208 -21.52 21.01 10.02
N GLU A 209 -22.71 20.47 10.01
CA GLU A 209 -24.00 21.19 10.05
C GLU A 209 -24.41 21.44 11.51
#